data_eaaaaddd3943a43cec7b2e2110f0fcbc
#
_entry.id   eaaaaddd3943a43cec7b2e2110f0fcbc
#
_cell.length_a   1.000
_cell.length_b   1.000
_cell.length_c   1.000
_cell.angle_alpha   90.00
_cell.angle_beta   90.00
_cell.angle_gamma   90.00
#
_symmetry.space_group_name_H-M   'P 1'
#
loop_
_entity.id
_entity.type
_entity.pdbx_description
1 polymer ?
#
loop_
_entity_poly.entity_id
_entity_poly.type
_entity_poly.pdbx_seq_one_letter_code
_entity_poly.pdbx_strand_id
1 'polypeptide(L)'
;MSTETTKKVANPGPLGLLGFGMTTVLLNIHNAGFLPLSIMIVAMGICLGGLAQIIAGVRELCQGNTFGGTAFTAYGLFWWSLVLIWVNPFAGTEAVPGIESADTTAMGFYLLMWALFTAFMFIGTFKHNVATRVVFGSLTLLFLLLSLGDFTGNHTITMVAGFEGIFCGLSAIYSAAGQILNAEFGKTILPLG
;
A
#
# COMPACT_ATOMS: atom_id res chain seq x y z
N MET A 1 -37.65 27.32 8.88
CA MET A 1 -36.75 26.52 8.02
C MET A 1 -35.42 26.44 8.75
N SER A 2 -35.16 25.31 9.43
CA SER A 2 -33.86 25.07 10.05
C SER A 2 -32.87 24.71 8.96
N THR A 3 -31.87 25.56 8.73
CA THR A 3 -30.70 25.22 7.90
C THR A 3 -29.93 24.12 8.62
N GLU A 4 -30.14 22.88 8.22
CA GLU A 4 -29.24 21.79 8.59
C GLU A 4 -27.85 22.14 8.02
N THR A 5 -26.97 22.58 8.88
CA THR A 5 -25.55 22.66 8.58
C THR A 5 -25.03 21.23 8.41
N THR A 6 -24.95 20.76 7.18
CA THR A 6 -24.32 19.48 6.86
C THR A 6 -22.88 19.52 7.35
N LYS A 7 -22.61 18.81 8.44
CA LYS A 7 -21.28 18.75 9.06
C LYS A 7 -20.31 18.15 8.03
N LYS A 8 -19.33 18.95 7.59
CA LYS A 8 -18.32 18.49 6.61
C LYS A 8 -17.55 17.32 7.22
N VAL A 9 -17.70 16.14 6.66
CA VAL A 9 -16.99 14.94 7.12
C VAL A 9 -15.54 15.02 6.64
N ALA A 10 -14.59 14.69 7.54
CA ALA A 10 -13.17 14.69 7.19
C ALA A 10 -12.84 13.60 6.16
N ASN A 11 -11.90 13.91 5.26
CA ASN A 11 -11.39 12.98 4.26
C ASN A 11 -10.37 12.01 4.89
N PRO A 12 -10.61 10.70 4.95
CA PRO A 12 -9.67 9.73 5.49
C PRO A 12 -8.56 9.33 4.49
N GLY A 13 -8.73 9.64 3.22
CA GLY A 13 -7.82 9.25 2.14
C GLY A 13 -6.35 9.59 2.38
N PRO A 14 -6.01 10.81 2.83
CA PRO A 14 -4.62 11.17 3.12
C PRO A 14 -3.95 10.26 4.15
N LEU A 15 -4.66 9.82 5.19
CA LEU A 15 -4.12 8.88 6.18
C LEU A 15 -3.78 7.54 5.54
N GLY A 16 -4.68 7.01 4.70
CA GLY A 16 -4.45 5.77 3.97
C GLY A 16 -3.27 5.87 3.00
N LEU A 17 -3.18 6.97 2.25
CA LEU A 17 -2.07 7.23 1.32
C LEU A 17 -0.73 7.39 2.02
N LEU A 18 -0.66 8.06 3.18
CA LEU A 18 0.56 8.16 3.99
C LEU A 18 0.94 6.80 4.58
N GLY A 19 -0.05 6.05 5.08
CA GLY A 19 0.16 4.69 5.59
C GLY A 19 0.81 3.79 4.55
N PHE A 20 0.26 3.78 3.35
CA PHE A 20 0.83 3.09 2.21
C PHE A 20 2.19 3.64 1.81
N GLY A 21 2.28 4.95 1.49
CA GLY A 21 3.44 5.54 0.85
C GLY A 21 4.72 5.47 1.70
N MET A 22 4.64 5.86 2.97
CA MET A 22 5.81 5.84 3.86
C MET A 22 6.33 4.42 4.10
N THR A 23 5.43 3.47 4.31
CA THR A 23 5.81 2.06 4.53
C THR A 23 6.39 1.44 3.26
N THR A 24 5.79 1.74 2.09
CA THR A 24 6.27 1.28 0.78
C THR A 24 7.67 1.84 0.47
N VAL A 25 7.94 3.12 0.73
CA VAL A 25 9.28 3.70 0.54
C VAL A 25 10.31 2.94 1.39
N LEU A 26 10.04 2.75 2.67
CA LEU A 26 10.98 2.09 3.58
C LEU A 26 11.27 0.63 3.19
N LEU A 27 10.24 -0.14 2.80
CA LEU A 27 10.43 -1.50 2.31
C LEU A 27 11.25 -1.51 1.02
N ASN A 28 10.98 -0.58 0.11
CA ASN A 28 11.64 -0.59 -1.18
C ASN A 28 13.06 -0.01 -1.17
N ILE A 29 13.43 0.77 -0.16
CA ILE A 29 14.84 1.07 0.17
C ILE A 29 15.59 -0.23 0.50
N HIS A 30 14.96 -1.19 1.20
CA HIS A 30 15.50 -2.52 1.40
C HIS A 30 15.60 -3.31 0.08
N ASN A 31 14.52 -3.39 -0.69
CA ASN A 31 14.50 -4.12 -1.97
C ASN A 31 15.53 -3.58 -2.97
N ALA A 32 15.79 -2.27 -2.96
CA ALA A 32 16.83 -1.62 -3.76
C ALA A 32 18.26 -1.89 -3.25
N GLY A 33 18.42 -2.59 -2.13
CA GLY A 33 19.73 -3.01 -1.60
C GLY A 33 20.43 -1.99 -0.69
N PHE A 34 19.78 -0.89 -0.31
CA PHE A 34 20.40 0.12 0.55
C PHE A 34 20.43 -0.27 2.03
N LEU A 35 19.45 -1.03 2.50
CA LEU A 35 19.30 -1.42 3.90
C LEU A 35 18.87 -2.90 4.00
N PRO A 36 19.27 -3.62 5.06
CA PRO A 36 18.69 -4.93 5.35
C PRO A 36 17.23 -4.80 5.79
N LEU A 37 16.45 -5.88 5.64
CA LEU A 37 15.13 -5.97 6.26
C LEU A 37 15.30 -5.84 7.78
N SER A 38 14.57 -4.92 8.39
CA SER A 38 14.76 -4.59 9.81
C SER A 38 13.42 -4.47 10.54
N ILE A 39 13.50 -4.52 11.87
CA ILE A 39 12.32 -4.35 12.74
C ILE A 39 11.61 -3.00 12.50
N MET A 40 12.32 -1.98 12.01
CA MET A 40 11.73 -0.69 11.65
C MET A 40 10.68 -0.87 10.54
N ILE A 41 10.99 -1.65 9.49
CA ILE A 41 10.05 -1.92 8.38
C ILE A 41 8.87 -2.75 8.89
N VAL A 42 9.11 -3.74 9.74
CA VAL A 42 8.06 -4.56 10.38
C VAL A 42 7.12 -3.68 11.21
N ALA A 43 7.66 -2.81 12.06
CA ALA A 43 6.87 -1.90 12.88
C ALA A 43 6.03 -0.94 12.04
N MET A 44 6.60 -0.38 10.96
CA MET A 44 5.87 0.47 10.01
C MET A 44 4.79 -0.32 9.28
N GLY A 45 5.06 -1.58 8.91
CA GLY A 45 4.08 -2.49 8.31
C GLY A 45 2.90 -2.78 9.23
N ILE A 46 3.13 -2.94 10.53
CA ILE A 46 2.05 -3.16 11.50
C ILE A 46 1.24 -1.88 11.74
N CYS A 47 1.93 -0.79 12.07
CA CYS A 47 1.27 0.41 12.59
C CYS A 47 0.71 1.29 11.47
N LEU A 48 1.56 1.70 10.54
CA LEU A 48 1.17 2.71 9.55
C LEU A 48 0.66 2.05 8.26
N GLY A 49 1.41 1.12 7.68
CA GLY A 49 0.99 0.37 6.51
C GLY A 49 -0.26 -0.47 6.76
N GLY A 50 -0.34 -1.14 7.90
CA GLY A 50 -1.48 -1.97 8.29
C GLY A 50 -2.60 -1.16 8.93
N LEU A 51 -2.45 -0.86 10.23
CA LEU A 51 -3.54 -0.32 11.05
C LEU A 51 -4.09 1.00 10.52
N ALA A 52 -3.24 1.97 10.20
CA ALA A 52 -3.71 3.28 9.74
C ALA A 52 -4.46 3.18 8.40
N GLN A 53 -3.99 2.33 7.47
CA GLN A 53 -4.72 2.08 6.22
C GLN A 53 -6.07 1.40 6.46
N ILE A 54 -6.16 0.41 7.36
CA ILE A 54 -7.43 -0.25 7.70
C ILE A 54 -8.41 0.79 8.27
N ILE A 55 -7.95 1.64 9.20
CA ILE A 55 -8.78 2.71 9.77
C ILE A 55 -9.28 3.65 8.66
N ALA A 56 -8.40 4.08 7.75
CA ALA A 56 -8.78 4.92 6.62
C ALA A 56 -9.82 4.21 5.74
N GLY A 57 -9.60 2.94 5.40
CA GLY A 57 -10.49 2.16 4.57
C GLY A 57 -11.88 1.97 5.17
N VAL A 58 -11.96 1.63 6.45
CA VAL A 58 -13.24 1.52 7.15
C VAL A 58 -13.98 2.87 7.15
N ARG A 59 -13.28 3.98 7.35
CA ARG A 59 -13.88 5.32 7.29
C ARG A 59 -14.40 5.65 5.89
N GLU A 60 -13.67 5.28 4.83
CA GLU A 60 -14.11 5.43 3.44
C GLU A 60 -15.39 4.62 3.17
N LEU A 61 -15.46 3.36 3.61
CA LEU A 61 -16.66 2.53 3.50
C LEU A 61 -17.86 3.17 4.21
N CYS A 62 -17.67 3.68 5.43
CA CYS A 62 -18.71 4.38 6.18
C CYS A 62 -19.19 5.67 5.48
N GLN A 63 -18.39 6.25 4.60
CA GLN A 63 -18.75 7.42 3.79
C GLN A 63 -19.30 7.06 2.41
N GLY A 64 -19.48 5.76 2.10
CA GLY A 64 -19.99 5.28 0.84
C GLY A 64 -18.96 5.24 -0.30
N ASN A 65 -17.67 5.45 -0.01
CA ASN A 65 -16.60 5.33 -0.98
C ASN A 65 -16.10 3.89 -1.07
N THR A 66 -16.72 3.09 -1.94
CA THR A 66 -16.35 1.68 -2.14
C THR A 66 -14.92 1.52 -2.64
N PHE A 67 -14.47 2.39 -3.58
CA PHE A 67 -13.12 2.30 -4.14
C PHE A 67 -12.05 2.52 -3.07
N GLY A 68 -12.09 3.67 -2.39
CA GLY A 68 -11.13 4.00 -1.33
C GLY A 68 -11.20 3.02 -0.15
N GLY A 69 -12.41 2.63 0.23
CA GLY A 69 -12.64 1.68 1.31
C GLY A 69 -12.06 0.30 1.02
N THR A 70 -12.29 -0.23 -0.18
CA THR A 70 -11.70 -1.52 -0.61
C THR A 70 -10.19 -1.43 -0.71
N ALA A 71 -9.66 -0.38 -1.36
CA ALA A 71 -8.23 -0.21 -1.55
C ALA A 71 -7.49 -0.15 -0.21
N PHE A 72 -7.82 0.80 0.66
CA PHE A 72 -7.10 0.99 1.91
C PHE A 72 -7.25 -0.18 2.88
N THR A 73 -8.44 -0.77 2.97
CA THR A 73 -8.63 -1.94 3.85
C THR A 73 -7.83 -3.13 3.35
N ALA A 74 -7.89 -3.42 2.05
CA ALA A 74 -7.17 -4.56 1.47
C ALA A 74 -5.64 -4.36 1.57
N TYR A 75 -5.10 -3.18 1.23
CA TYR A 75 -3.66 -2.94 1.37
C TYR A 75 -3.19 -2.88 2.83
N GLY A 76 -4.03 -2.45 3.75
CA GLY A 76 -3.72 -2.55 5.16
C GLY A 76 -3.58 -4.01 5.62
N LEU A 77 -4.47 -4.88 5.16
CA LEU A 77 -4.39 -6.33 5.40
C LEU A 77 -3.24 -6.99 4.62
N PHE A 78 -2.87 -6.48 3.43
CA PHE A 78 -1.64 -6.88 2.75
C PHE A 78 -0.42 -6.69 3.67
N TRP A 79 -0.25 -5.51 4.27
CA TRP A 79 0.86 -5.24 5.18
C TRP A 79 0.87 -6.18 6.38
N TRP A 80 -0.28 -6.44 6.98
CA TRP A 80 -0.35 -7.37 8.11
C TRP A 80 -0.03 -8.80 7.69
N SER A 81 -0.55 -9.27 6.56
CA SER A 81 -0.24 -10.61 6.07
C SER A 81 1.24 -10.75 5.67
N LEU A 82 1.84 -9.73 5.06
CA LEU A 82 3.26 -9.73 4.74
C LEU A 82 4.13 -9.80 5.99
N VAL A 83 3.81 -9.01 7.02
CA VAL A 83 4.50 -9.07 8.31
C VAL A 83 4.34 -10.45 8.97
N LEU A 84 3.14 -11.04 8.93
CA LEU A 84 2.91 -12.39 9.45
C LEU A 84 3.75 -13.44 8.72
N ILE A 85 3.91 -13.32 7.40
CA ILE A 85 4.79 -14.20 6.61
C ILE A 85 6.25 -14.05 7.07
N TRP A 86 6.74 -12.84 7.27
CA TRP A 86 8.14 -12.60 7.70
C TRP A 86 8.41 -13.06 9.13
N VAL A 87 7.51 -12.76 10.06
CA VAL A 87 7.66 -13.13 11.48
C VAL A 87 7.44 -14.62 11.68
N ASN A 88 6.60 -15.23 10.84
CA ASN A 88 6.20 -16.62 10.89
C ASN A 88 5.97 -17.15 12.34
N PRO A 89 4.93 -16.67 13.04
CA PRO A 89 4.70 -17.01 14.44
C PRO A 89 4.39 -18.50 14.65
N PHE A 90 4.20 -19.27 13.57
CA PHE A 90 3.92 -20.70 13.59
C PHE A 90 5.18 -21.55 13.37
N ALA A 91 6.34 -20.93 13.09
CA ALA A 91 7.59 -21.65 12.88
C ALA A 91 7.98 -22.47 14.12
N GLY A 92 8.25 -23.78 13.93
CA GLY A 92 8.68 -24.67 15.01
C GLY A 92 7.62 -25.01 16.05
N THR A 93 6.35 -24.67 15.82
CA THR A 93 5.25 -25.08 16.70
C THR A 93 4.58 -26.35 16.17
N GLU A 94 4.23 -27.29 17.06
CA GLU A 94 3.38 -28.42 16.70
C GLU A 94 1.91 -28.05 16.54
N ALA A 95 1.56 -26.78 16.80
CA ALA A 95 0.18 -26.31 16.83
C ALA A 95 -0.52 -26.39 15.46
N VAL A 96 0.24 -26.30 14.37
CA VAL A 96 -0.29 -26.43 13.00
C VAL A 96 0.67 -27.29 12.17
N PRO A 97 0.61 -28.64 12.29
CA PRO A 97 1.46 -29.53 11.52
C PRO A 97 1.25 -29.36 10.01
N GLY A 98 2.34 -29.32 9.23
CA GLY A 98 2.29 -29.28 7.78
C GLY A 98 2.19 -27.87 7.16
N ILE A 99 2.28 -26.80 7.96
CA ILE A 99 2.47 -25.45 7.41
C ILE A 99 3.97 -25.18 7.29
N GLU A 100 4.44 -25.04 6.06
CA GLU A 100 5.81 -24.69 5.74
C GLU A 100 5.97 -23.15 5.65
N SER A 101 7.21 -22.68 5.87
CA SER A 101 7.56 -21.29 5.60
C SER A 101 7.38 -20.97 4.13
N ALA A 102 6.91 -19.76 3.81
CA ALA A 102 6.77 -19.34 2.42
C ALA A 102 8.15 -19.26 1.74
N ASP A 103 8.34 -20.06 0.71
CA ASP A 103 9.50 -19.96 -0.19
C ASP A 103 9.31 -18.85 -1.22
N THR A 104 10.30 -18.64 -2.09
CA THR A 104 10.24 -17.63 -3.15
C THR A 104 9.12 -17.89 -4.15
N THR A 105 8.77 -19.15 -4.41
CA THR A 105 7.65 -19.49 -5.31
C THR A 105 6.31 -19.10 -4.69
N ALA A 106 6.10 -19.44 -3.41
CA ALA A 106 4.91 -19.04 -2.67
C ALA A 106 4.78 -17.52 -2.59
N MET A 107 5.90 -16.81 -2.33
CA MET A 107 5.93 -15.35 -2.35
C MET A 107 5.63 -14.78 -3.74
N GLY A 108 6.14 -15.39 -4.81
CA GLY A 108 5.84 -15.01 -6.18
C GLY A 108 4.33 -15.06 -6.46
N PHE A 109 3.64 -16.14 -6.07
CA PHE A 109 2.18 -16.24 -6.21
C PHE A 109 1.43 -15.26 -5.31
N TYR A 110 1.87 -15.06 -4.08
CA TYR A 110 1.29 -14.07 -3.18
C TYR A 110 1.32 -12.67 -3.81
N LEU A 111 2.46 -12.23 -4.31
CA LEU A 111 2.64 -10.92 -4.96
C LEU A 111 1.88 -10.83 -6.29
N LEU A 112 1.78 -11.94 -7.05
CA LEU A 112 0.97 -11.99 -8.28
C LEU A 112 -0.52 -11.73 -8.00
N MET A 113 -1.07 -12.30 -6.92
CA MET A 113 -2.47 -12.02 -6.54
C MET A 113 -2.67 -10.54 -6.22
N TRP A 114 -1.72 -9.90 -5.54
CA TRP A 114 -1.76 -8.46 -5.28
C TRP A 114 -1.58 -7.62 -6.55
N ALA A 115 -0.77 -8.09 -7.51
CA ALA A 115 -0.66 -7.48 -8.82
C ALA A 115 -2.00 -7.49 -9.57
N LEU A 116 -2.70 -8.63 -9.58
CA LEU A 116 -4.02 -8.78 -10.21
C LEU A 116 -5.07 -7.89 -9.52
N PHE A 117 -5.11 -7.87 -8.19
CA PHE A 117 -5.97 -6.96 -7.42
C PHE A 117 -5.70 -5.51 -7.81
N THR A 118 -4.44 -5.10 -7.81
CA THR A 118 -4.05 -3.72 -8.12
C THR A 118 -4.34 -3.35 -9.57
N ALA A 119 -4.18 -4.28 -10.51
CA ALA A 119 -4.45 -4.05 -11.92
C ALA A 119 -5.93 -3.70 -12.20
N PHE A 120 -6.90 -4.42 -11.59
CA PHE A 120 -8.29 -4.03 -11.77
C PHE A 120 -8.65 -2.76 -10.99
N MET A 121 -8.03 -2.53 -9.82
CA MET A 121 -8.17 -1.25 -9.11
C MET A 121 -7.62 -0.09 -9.94
N PHE A 122 -6.49 -0.29 -10.63
CA PHE A 122 -5.93 0.71 -11.54
C PHE A 122 -6.91 1.12 -12.64
N ILE A 123 -7.65 0.18 -13.23
CA ILE A 123 -8.72 0.51 -14.20
C ILE A 123 -9.74 1.46 -13.58
N GLY A 124 -10.12 1.25 -12.31
CA GLY A 124 -11.03 2.13 -11.58
C GLY A 124 -10.50 3.57 -11.43
N THR A 125 -9.19 3.75 -11.41
CA THR A 125 -8.58 5.08 -11.23
C THR A 125 -8.77 6.02 -12.41
N PHE A 126 -9.18 5.55 -13.58
CA PHE A 126 -9.48 6.43 -14.73
C PHE A 126 -10.64 7.41 -14.47
N LYS A 127 -11.40 7.20 -13.39
CA LYS A 127 -12.42 8.14 -12.89
C LYS A 127 -11.87 9.09 -11.80
N HIS A 128 -10.60 8.94 -11.42
CA HIS A 128 -9.93 9.74 -10.40
C HIS A 128 -8.89 10.69 -11.04
N ASN A 129 -8.24 11.51 -10.19
CA ASN A 129 -7.18 12.42 -10.61
C ASN A 129 -5.90 11.70 -11.07
N VAL A 130 -4.99 12.43 -11.72
CA VAL A 130 -3.76 11.88 -12.28
C VAL A 130 -2.87 11.28 -11.20
N ALA A 131 -2.76 11.94 -10.03
CA ALA A 131 -1.93 11.43 -8.93
C ALA A 131 -2.38 10.02 -8.49
N THR A 132 -3.70 9.79 -8.38
CA THR A 132 -4.23 8.45 -8.06
C THR A 132 -3.88 7.42 -9.14
N ARG A 133 -3.99 7.80 -10.42
CA ARG A 133 -3.60 6.90 -11.53
C ARG A 133 -2.12 6.53 -11.48
N VAL A 134 -1.25 7.47 -11.18
CA VAL A 134 0.19 7.22 -11.03
C VAL A 134 0.45 6.24 -9.90
N VAL A 135 -0.16 6.44 -8.73
CA VAL A 135 0.01 5.53 -7.58
C VAL A 135 -0.38 4.09 -7.94
N PHE A 136 -1.58 3.88 -8.49
CA PHE A 136 -2.04 2.51 -8.78
C PHE A 136 -1.35 1.88 -9.99
N GLY A 137 -0.98 2.67 -10.99
CA GLY A 137 -0.22 2.19 -12.15
C GLY A 137 1.18 1.73 -11.75
N SER A 138 1.90 2.54 -10.97
CA SER A 138 3.23 2.17 -10.46
C SER A 138 3.13 1.01 -9.46
N LEU A 139 2.12 0.96 -8.59
CA LEU A 139 1.94 -0.17 -7.68
C LEU A 139 1.66 -1.49 -8.42
N THR A 140 0.91 -1.45 -9.52
CA THR A 140 0.71 -2.63 -10.37
C THR A 140 2.06 -3.14 -10.92
N LEU A 141 2.87 -2.21 -11.43
CA LEU A 141 4.20 -2.53 -11.94
C LEU A 141 5.11 -3.09 -10.83
N LEU A 142 5.09 -2.48 -9.65
CA LEU A 142 5.87 -2.93 -8.49
C LEU A 142 5.56 -4.38 -8.13
N PHE A 143 4.28 -4.73 -7.97
CA PHE A 143 3.90 -6.10 -7.61
C PHE A 143 4.26 -7.11 -8.70
N LEU A 144 4.13 -6.74 -9.99
CA LEU A 144 4.56 -7.60 -11.10
C LEU A 144 6.07 -7.83 -11.10
N LEU A 145 6.86 -6.79 -10.88
CA LEU A 145 8.33 -6.90 -10.82
C LEU A 145 8.78 -7.74 -9.62
N LEU A 146 8.20 -7.51 -8.44
CA LEU A 146 8.53 -8.31 -7.25
C LEU A 146 8.15 -9.78 -7.44
N SER A 147 6.95 -10.06 -7.97
CA SER A 147 6.50 -11.42 -8.28
C SER A 147 7.45 -12.10 -9.29
N LEU A 148 7.86 -11.40 -10.33
CA LEU A 148 8.81 -11.92 -11.31
C LEU A 148 10.20 -12.15 -10.69
N GLY A 149 10.65 -11.26 -9.84
CA GLY A 149 11.89 -11.39 -9.07
C GLY A 149 11.91 -12.68 -8.25
N ASP A 150 10.82 -12.94 -7.52
CA ASP A 150 10.68 -14.13 -6.68
C ASP A 150 10.58 -15.41 -7.52
N PHE A 151 9.77 -15.45 -8.57
CA PHE A 151 9.67 -16.63 -9.45
C PHE A 151 10.97 -16.99 -10.15
N THR A 152 11.78 -15.98 -10.49
CA THR A 152 13.03 -16.21 -11.22
C THR A 152 14.27 -16.30 -10.32
N GLY A 153 14.13 -15.93 -9.04
CA GLY A 153 15.27 -15.77 -8.12
C GLY A 153 16.26 -14.68 -8.58
N ASN A 154 15.84 -13.76 -9.43
CA ASN A 154 16.71 -12.75 -10.01
C ASN A 154 16.77 -11.48 -9.16
N HIS A 155 17.83 -11.35 -8.40
CA HIS A 155 18.07 -10.19 -7.52
C HIS A 155 18.07 -8.83 -8.25
N THR A 156 18.49 -8.79 -9.52
CA THR A 156 18.46 -7.54 -10.30
C THR A 156 17.04 -7.06 -10.54
N ILE A 157 16.10 -7.98 -10.80
CA ILE A 157 14.67 -7.63 -10.95
C ILE A 157 14.13 -7.07 -9.64
N THR A 158 14.43 -7.72 -8.50
CA THR A 158 14.02 -7.24 -7.18
C THR A 158 14.60 -5.86 -6.87
N MET A 159 15.85 -5.61 -7.24
CA MET A 159 16.48 -4.31 -7.07
C MET A 159 15.81 -3.22 -7.93
N VAL A 160 15.49 -3.52 -9.20
CA VAL A 160 14.72 -2.61 -10.07
C VAL A 160 13.33 -2.35 -9.50
N ALA A 161 12.66 -3.39 -9.00
CA ALA A 161 11.39 -3.25 -8.30
C ALA A 161 11.52 -2.32 -7.07
N GLY A 162 12.64 -2.39 -6.35
CA GLY A 162 12.93 -1.51 -5.22
C GLY A 162 12.97 -0.03 -5.62
N PHE A 163 13.65 0.32 -6.70
CA PHE A 163 13.66 1.70 -7.20
C PHE A 163 12.27 2.16 -7.66
N GLU A 164 11.56 1.30 -8.38
CA GLU A 164 10.18 1.56 -8.79
C GLU A 164 9.26 1.76 -7.57
N GLY A 165 9.39 0.91 -6.55
CA GLY A 165 8.60 0.99 -5.33
C GLY A 165 8.87 2.24 -4.50
N ILE A 166 10.10 2.77 -4.50
CA ILE A 166 10.39 4.08 -3.92
C ILE A 166 9.60 5.18 -4.65
N PHE A 167 9.59 5.16 -5.99
CA PHE A 167 8.80 6.09 -6.78
C PHE A 167 7.30 5.96 -6.48
N CYS A 168 6.79 4.74 -6.43
CA CYS A 168 5.40 4.44 -6.08
C CYS A 168 5.01 5.03 -4.72
N GLY A 169 5.80 4.75 -3.69
CA GLY A 169 5.55 5.25 -2.33
C GLY A 169 5.63 6.78 -2.24
N LEU A 170 6.61 7.41 -2.90
CA LEU A 170 6.72 8.87 -2.96
C LEU A 170 5.54 9.50 -3.70
N SER A 171 5.02 8.88 -4.76
CA SER A 171 3.84 9.38 -5.47
C SER A 171 2.58 9.37 -4.58
N ALA A 172 2.45 8.37 -3.71
CA ALA A 172 1.36 8.31 -2.74
C ALA A 172 1.51 9.37 -1.63
N ILE A 173 2.74 9.59 -1.14
CA ILE A 173 3.04 10.68 -0.18
C ILE A 173 2.71 12.04 -0.81
N TYR A 174 3.08 12.27 -2.06
CA TYR A 174 2.74 13.48 -2.79
C TYR A 174 1.21 13.67 -2.88
N SER A 175 0.48 12.62 -3.24
CA SER A 175 -0.98 12.67 -3.33
C SER A 175 -1.61 12.99 -1.97
N ALA A 176 -1.12 12.41 -0.89
CA ALA A 176 -1.58 12.71 0.47
C ALA A 176 -1.29 14.16 0.86
N ALA A 177 -0.06 14.63 0.64
CA ALA A 177 0.35 15.99 0.93
C ALA A 177 -0.52 17.01 0.14
N GLY A 178 -0.78 16.73 -1.15
CA GLY A 178 -1.65 17.56 -1.97
C GLY A 178 -3.07 17.64 -1.41
N GLN A 179 -3.66 16.52 -1.01
CA GLN A 179 -4.99 16.52 -0.42
C GLN A 179 -5.05 17.29 0.91
N ILE A 180 -4.05 17.12 1.78
CA ILE A 180 -3.98 17.82 3.08
C ILE A 180 -3.79 19.33 2.87
N LEU A 181 -2.75 19.73 2.13
CA LEU A 181 -2.40 21.13 1.97
C LEU A 181 -3.47 21.90 1.20
N ASN A 182 -4.03 21.30 0.13
CA ASN A 182 -5.08 21.96 -0.64
C ASN A 182 -6.35 22.17 0.20
N ALA A 183 -6.69 21.21 1.07
CA ALA A 183 -7.82 21.34 1.98
C ALA A 183 -7.58 22.38 3.08
N GLU A 184 -6.38 22.40 3.66
CA GLU A 184 -6.04 23.32 4.75
C GLU A 184 -5.97 24.77 4.28
N PHE A 185 -5.37 25.01 3.11
CA PHE A 185 -5.24 26.36 2.54
C PHE A 185 -6.46 26.80 1.71
N GLY A 186 -7.42 25.94 1.47
CA GLY A 186 -8.62 26.24 0.67
C GLY A 186 -8.31 26.57 -0.80
N LYS A 187 -7.13 26.24 -1.29
CA LYS A 187 -6.68 26.46 -2.69
C LYS A 187 -5.69 25.38 -3.10
N THR A 188 -5.48 25.25 -4.41
CA THR A 188 -4.48 24.31 -4.94
C THR A 188 -3.06 24.79 -4.63
N ILE A 189 -2.39 24.10 -3.71
CA ILE A 189 -0.97 24.25 -3.39
C ILE A 189 -0.16 23.22 -4.20
N LEU A 190 -0.61 21.96 -4.21
CA LEU A 190 -0.01 20.89 -4.99
C LEU A 190 -1.06 20.36 -5.98
N PRO A 191 -0.79 20.42 -7.30
CA PRO A 191 -1.72 19.91 -8.30
C PRO A 191 -1.78 18.38 -8.26
N LEU A 192 -2.99 17.83 -8.33
CA LEU A 192 -3.21 16.37 -8.34
C LEU A 192 -3.65 15.87 -9.73
N GLY A 193 -3.97 16.77 -10.64
CA GLY A 193 -4.41 16.48 -12.00
C GLY A 193 -5.89 16.20 -12.15
#